data_82b33fda2d3ea7e71f1fca335ca1e2ab
#
_entry.id   82b33fda2d3ea7e71f1fca335ca1e2ab
#
_cell.length_a   1.000
_cell.length_b   1.000
_cell.length_c   1.000
_cell.angle_alpha   90.00
_cell.angle_beta   90.00
_cell.angle_gamma   90.00
#
_symmetry.space_group_name_H-M   'P 1'
#
loop_
_entity.id
_entity.type
_entity.pdbx_description
1 polymer ?
#
loop_
_entity_poly.entity_id
_entity_poly.type
_entity_poly.pdbx_seq_one_letter_code
_entity_poly.pdbx_strand_id
1 'polypeptide(L)'
;MTTEPASPPALATRPRIGVQAPRGGPPARRADGTLIVPIADAPPGVPEFVSSYLEYLPALYRDDPFMGRFLLIFEHVLSPIERTVDNIPWYFDPGLAPREFLPWLAQWVGLMMDERWPEDRRRAVIAGAAELYRWRGTRRGLRAFLKLYVDVDPEIVEPTARQVAADRGQAFRFAVRITLPAGRSVDAALVEDIIELEKPAWAAYSVEIITR
;
A
#
# COMPACT_ATOMS: atom_id res chain seq x y z
N MET A 1 -24.20 19.04 -13.64
CA MET A 1 -23.14 18.50 -14.51
C MET A 1 -22.16 17.79 -13.57
N THR A 2 -22.32 16.48 -13.43
CA THR A 2 -21.53 15.63 -12.53
C THR A 2 -20.36 15.10 -13.36
N THR A 3 -19.14 15.57 -13.09
CA THR A 3 -17.92 15.07 -13.71
C THR A 3 -17.51 13.79 -12.99
N GLU A 4 -17.66 12.67 -13.68
CA GLU A 4 -17.15 11.35 -13.30
C GLU A 4 -15.61 11.39 -13.23
N PRO A 5 -14.98 10.85 -12.16
CA PRO A 5 -13.53 10.78 -12.07
C PRO A 5 -12.98 9.79 -13.09
N ALA A 6 -12.04 10.24 -13.91
CA ALA A 6 -11.35 9.44 -14.90
C ALA A 6 -10.63 8.25 -14.25
N SER A 7 -10.87 7.06 -14.81
CA SER A 7 -10.14 5.83 -14.44
C SER A 7 -8.64 5.99 -14.67
N PRO A 8 -7.80 5.43 -13.80
CA PRO A 8 -6.35 5.47 -13.98
C PRO A 8 -5.95 4.74 -15.28
N PRO A 9 -4.89 5.20 -15.96
CA PRO A 9 -4.44 4.58 -17.20
C PRO A 9 -3.97 3.15 -16.92
N ALA A 10 -4.46 2.21 -17.72
CA ALA A 10 -4.01 0.83 -17.72
C ALA A 10 -2.49 0.80 -17.93
N LEU A 11 -1.77 0.12 -17.04
CA LEU A 11 -0.35 -0.15 -17.19
C LEU A 11 -0.13 -0.82 -18.56
N ALA A 12 0.61 -0.14 -19.43
CA ALA A 12 0.90 -0.61 -20.77
C ALA A 12 1.60 -1.98 -20.70
N THR A 13 0.89 -3.01 -21.12
CA THR A 13 1.44 -4.35 -21.32
C THR A 13 2.55 -4.23 -22.39
N ARG A 14 3.80 -4.53 -22.02
CA ARG A 14 4.92 -4.53 -22.95
C ARG A 14 4.59 -5.41 -24.16
N PRO A 15 4.86 -4.99 -25.39
CA PRO A 15 4.63 -5.81 -26.58
C PRO A 15 5.50 -7.07 -26.49
N ARG A 16 4.87 -8.24 -26.41
CA ARG A 16 5.55 -9.53 -26.54
C ARG A 16 5.86 -9.71 -28.02
N ILE A 17 7.12 -9.75 -28.38
CA ILE A 17 7.55 -10.05 -29.74
C ILE A 17 7.14 -11.50 -30.03
N GLY A 18 6.21 -11.68 -30.95
CA GLY A 18 5.66 -12.99 -31.29
C GLY A 18 6.72 -13.88 -31.96
N VAL A 19 6.97 -15.03 -31.37
CA VAL A 19 7.63 -16.15 -32.07
C VAL A 19 6.63 -16.69 -33.11
N GLN A 20 7.04 -16.75 -34.37
CA GLN A 20 6.21 -17.24 -35.47
C GLN A 20 5.91 -18.73 -35.24
N ALA A 21 4.67 -19.06 -35.00
CA ALA A 21 4.25 -20.44 -34.77
C ALA A 21 4.38 -21.29 -36.06
N PRO A 22 4.78 -22.57 -35.97
CA PRO A 22 4.71 -23.49 -37.07
C PRO A 22 3.27 -23.64 -37.54
N ARG A 23 3.07 -23.91 -38.84
CA ARG A 23 1.78 -24.02 -39.53
C ARG A 23 0.93 -25.19 -38.94
N GLY A 24 0.17 -24.90 -37.91
CA GLY A 24 -0.73 -25.89 -37.27
C GLY A 24 -1.34 -25.28 -36.02
N GLY A 25 -2.51 -24.63 -36.14
CA GLY A 25 -3.33 -24.13 -35.05
C GLY A 25 -2.72 -23.01 -34.18
N PRO A 26 -3.54 -22.25 -33.45
CA PRO A 26 -3.03 -21.25 -32.51
C PRO A 26 -2.26 -21.97 -31.38
N PRO A 27 -1.06 -21.45 -31.00
CA PRO A 27 -0.27 -22.08 -29.95
C PRO A 27 -1.04 -22.09 -28.63
N ALA A 28 -1.04 -23.26 -27.98
CA ALA A 28 -1.66 -23.43 -26.68
C ALA A 28 -0.91 -22.51 -25.68
N ARG A 29 -1.69 -21.82 -24.81
CA ARG A 29 -1.16 -21.00 -23.72
C ARG A 29 -1.57 -21.61 -22.39
N ARG A 30 -0.68 -21.57 -21.40
CA ARG A 30 -1.04 -21.83 -20.01
C ARG A 30 -1.90 -20.70 -19.45
N ALA A 31 -2.56 -20.95 -18.31
CA ALA A 31 -3.36 -19.94 -17.61
C ALA A 31 -2.56 -18.68 -17.22
N ASP A 32 -1.24 -18.79 -17.05
CA ASP A 32 -0.28 -17.71 -16.79
C ASP A 32 0.16 -16.94 -18.05
N GLY A 33 -0.35 -17.31 -19.24
CA GLY A 33 -0.02 -16.69 -20.51
C GLY A 33 1.25 -17.22 -21.18
N THR A 34 1.94 -18.20 -20.59
CA THR A 34 3.16 -18.82 -21.16
C THR A 34 2.83 -19.58 -22.42
N LEU A 35 3.62 -19.37 -23.48
CA LEU A 35 3.48 -20.05 -24.77
C LEU A 35 3.93 -21.51 -24.63
N ILE A 36 3.08 -22.47 -24.98
CA ILE A 36 3.44 -23.88 -25.05
C ILE A 36 3.87 -24.14 -26.50
N VAL A 37 5.18 -24.30 -26.72
CA VAL A 37 5.71 -24.76 -28.00
C VAL A 37 5.96 -26.26 -27.86
N PRO A 38 5.19 -27.13 -28.53
CA PRO A 38 5.41 -28.56 -28.46
C PRO A 38 6.77 -28.88 -29.09
N ILE A 39 7.63 -29.58 -28.36
CA ILE A 39 8.86 -30.13 -28.86
C ILE A 39 8.49 -31.50 -29.41
N ALA A 40 8.45 -31.66 -30.73
CA ALA A 40 8.35 -32.97 -31.34
C ALA A 40 9.55 -33.82 -30.87
N ASP A 41 9.30 -35.01 -30.34
CA ASP A 41 10.28 -35.99 -29.86
C ASP A 41 11.01 -35.60 -28.53
N ALA A 42 10.39 -34.91 -27.62
CA ALA A 42 10.95 -34.73 -26.28
C ALA A 42 11.06 -36.09 -25.55
N PRO A 43 12.22 -36.40 -24.95
CA PRO A 43 12.37 -37.59 -24.13
C PRO A 43 11.40 -37.59 -22.93
N PRO A 44 10.97 -38.75 -22.42
CA PRO A 44 10.11 -38.83 -21.24
C PRO A 44 10.69 -38.04 -20.05
N GLY A 45 9.88 -37.16 -19.44
CA GLY A 45 10.29 -36.34 -18.30
C GLY A 45 10.94 -35.01 -18.65
N VAL A 46 11.14 -34.70 -19.93
CA VAL A 46 11.58 -33.38 -20.37
C VAL A 46 10.38 -32.48 -20.60
N PRO A 47 10.41 -31.21 -20.13
CA PRO A 47 9.31 -30.28 -20.39
C PRO A 47 9.03 -30.12 -21.89
N GLU A 48 7.74 -30.13 -22.24
CA GLU A 48 7.26 -29.95 -23.63
C GLU A 48 7.32 -28.49 -24.11
N PHE A 49 7.90 -27.60 -23.33
CA PHE A 49 8.00 -26.18 -23.65
C PHE A 49 9.46 -25.73 -23.61
N VAL A 50 9.76 -24.70 -24.36
CA VAL A 50 11.06 -24.03 -24.37
C VAL A 50 11.05 -22.80 -23.47
N SER A 51 12.24 -22.41 -22.99
CA SER A 51 12.40 -21.24 -22.15
C SER A 51 11.99 -19.94 -22.86
N SER A 52 11.30 -19.06 -22.13
CA SER A 52 11.02 -17.69 -22.59
C SER A 52 12.30 -16.86 -22.80
N TYR A 53 13.40 -17.25 -22.17
CA TYR A 53 14.69 -16.56 -22.29
C TYR A 53 15.31 -16.64 -23.68
N LEU A 54 14.82 -17.52 -24.56
CA LEU A 54 15.21 -17.55 -25.97
C LEU A 54 14.97 -16.19 -26.66
N GLU A 55 13.98 -15.42 -26.22
CA GLU A 55 13.69 -14.10 -26.81
C GLU A 55 14.84 -13.09 -26.62
N TYR A 56 15.66 -13.27 -25.56
CA TYR A 56 16.81 -12.41 -25.25
C TYR A 56 18.08 -12.83 -26.01
N LEU A 57 18.06 -13.98 -26.68
CA LEU A 57 19.21 -14.44 -27.47
C LEU A 57 19.18 -13.95 -28.91
N PRO A 58 20.35 -13.85 -29.57
CA PRO A 58 20.42 -13.63 -31.00
C PRO A 58 19.60 -14.65 -31.79
N ALA A 59 19.08 -14.25 -32.95
CA ALA A 59 18.18 -15.06 -33.76
C ALA A 59 18.75 -16.45 -34.12
N LEU A 60 20.06 -16.55 -34.20
CA LEU A 60 20.77 -17.82 -34.47
C LEU A 60 20.42 -18.94 -33.47
N TYR A 61 20.16 -18.58 -32.21
CA TYR A 61 19.89 -19.56 -31.14
C TYR A 61 18.41 -19.78 -30.87
N ARG A 62 17.51 -19.01 -31.49
CA ARG A 62 16.07 -19.05 -31.16
C ARG A 62 15.40 -20.33 -31.63
N ASP A 63 15.88 -20.92 -32.71
CA ASP A 63 15.35 -22.16 -33.31
C ASP A 63 16.08 -23.41 -32.81
N ASP A 64 17.05 -23.25 -31.88
CA ASP A 64 17.77 -24.37 -31.31
C ASP A 64 17.01 -25.01 -30.13
N PRO A 65 16.50 -26.25 -30.30
CA PRO A 65 15.77 -26.94 -29.25
C PRO A 65 16.65 -27.30 -28.04
N PHE A 66 17.95 -27.46 -28.21
CA PHE A 66 18.87 -27.67 -27.08
C PHE A 66 18.98 -26.40 -26.24
N MET A 67 19.16 -25.24 -26.88
CA MET A 67 19.29 -23.95 -26.21
C MET A 67 18.00 -23.63 -25.41
N GLY A 68 16.84 -23.90 -26.01
CA GLY A 68 15.55 -23.69 -25.32
C GLY A 68 15.41 -24.50 -24.03
N ARG A 69 15.87 -25.77 -24.04
CA ARG A 69 15.88 -26.63 -22.84
C ARG A 69 16.94 -26.26 -21.84
N PHE A 70 18.11 -25.88 -22.30
CA PHE A 70 19.21 -25.44 -21.45
C PHE A 70 18.83 -24.19 -20.64
N LEU A 71 18.18 -23.24 -21.27
CA LEU A 71 17.72 -22.02 -20.61
C LEU A 71 16.61 -22.25 -19.57
N LEU A 72 15.85 -23.35 -19.67
CA LEU A 72 14.87 -23.70 -18.63
C LEU A 72 15.52 -23.89 -17.24
N ILE A 73 16.79 -24.30 -17.20
CA ILE A 73 17.52 -24.43 -15.93
C ILE A 73 17.62 -23.08 -15.25
N PHE A 74 18.01 -22.04 -15.98
CA PHE A 74 18.13 -20.69 -15.48
C PHE A 74 16.77 -20.08 -15.16
N GLU A 75 15.78 -20.27 -16.03
CA GLU A 75 14.43 -19.81 -15.82
C GLU A 75 13.83 -20.42 -14.55
N HIS A 76 14.07 -21.70 -14.29
CA HIS A 76 13.62 -22.36 -13.07
C HIS A 76 14.25 -21.78 -11.81
N VAL A 77 15.53 -21.41 -11.86
CA VAL A 77 16.25 -20.80 -10.74
C VAL A 77 15.83 -19.35 -10.53
N LEU A 78 15.58 -18.60 -11.60
CA LEU A 78 15.30 -17.16 -11.55
C LEU A 78 13.79 -16.85 -11.42
N SER A 79 12.92 -17.76 -11.85
CA SER A 79 11.47 -17.52 -11.85
C SER A 79 10.88 -17.18 -10.47
N PRO A 80 11.36 -17.72 -9.32
CA PRO A 80 10.87 -17.28 -8.01
C PRO A 80 11.19 -15.81 -7.73
N ILE A 81 12.35 -15.32 -8.19
CA ILE A 81 12.78 -13.93 -8.06
C ILE A 81 11.91 -13.04 -8.94
N GLU A 82 11.72 -13.43 -10.20
CA GLU A 82 10.85 -12.70 -11.15
C GLU A 82 9.42 -12.58 -10.62
N ARG A 83 8.86 -13.67 -10.10
CA ARG A 83 7.52 -13.65 -9.47
C ARG A 83 7.46 -12.72 -8.27
N THR A 84 8.53 -12.65 -7.48
CA THR A 84 8.59 -11.72 -6.35
C THR A 84 8.59 -10.28 -6.84
N VAL A 85 9.37 -9.98 -7.89
CA VAL A 85 9.41 -8.66 -8.52
C VAL A 85 8.04 -8.30 -9.11
N ASP A 86 7.39 -9.22 -9.81
CA ASP A 86 6.05 -9.02 -10.39
C ASP A 86 4.98 -8.79 -9.32
N ASN A 87 5.19 -9.36 -8.13
CA ASN A 87 4.28 -9.21 -7.00
C ASN A 87 4.55 -7.97 -6.14
N ILE A 88 5.64 -7.22 -6.38
CA ILE A 88 5.96 -5.99 -5.62
C ILE A 88 4.76 -5.03 -5.52
N PRO A 89 3.98 -4.74 -6.57
CA PRO A 89 2.83 -3.85 -6.46
C PRO A 89 1.82 -4.26 -5.37
N TRP A 90 1.64 -5.57 -5.15
CA TRP A 90 0.71 -6.09 -4.15
C TRP A 90 1.20 -5.92 -2.70
N TYR A 91 2.52 -5.77 -2.51
CA TYR A 91 3.09 -5.44 -1.20
C TYR A 91 2.74 -4.01 -0.76
N PHE A 92 2.45 -3.11 -1.71
CA PHE A 92 2.03 -1.74 -1.42
C PHE A 92 0.51 -1.59 -1.22
N ASP A 93 -0.26 -2.64 -1.47
CA ASP A 93 -1.68 -2.67 -1.14
C ASP A 93 -1.84 -3.14 0.32
N PRO A 94 -2.34 -2.29 1.24
CA PRO A 94 -2.53 -2.68 2.64
C PRO A 94 -3.46 -3.89 2.83
N GLY A 95 -4.37 -4.13 1.86
CA GLY A 95 -5.27 -5.28 1.87
C GLY A 95 -4.59 -6.61 1.57
N LEU A 96 -3.54 -6.59 0.75
CA LEU A 96 -2.85 -7.77 0.21
C LEU A 96 -1.45 -7.97 0.78
N ALA A 97 -0.83 -6.92 1.30
CA ALA A 97 0.52 -6.96 1.85
C ALA A 97 0.66 -8.02 2.95
N PRO A 98 1.79 -8.73 3.04
CA PRO A 98 2.08 -9.61 4.17
C PRO A 98 2.00 -8.87 5.51
N ARG A 99 1.58 -9.56 6.56
CA ARG A 99 1.42 -8.98 7.90
C ARG A 99 2.71 -8.31 8.39
N GLU A 100 3.84 -8.95 8.13
CA GLU A 100 5.17 -8.50 8.52
C GLU A 100 5.60 -7.22 7.81
N PHE A 101 4.96 -6.91 6.68
CA PHE A 101 5.25 -5.73 5.88
C PHE A 101 4.41 -4.50 6.27
N LEU A 102 3.31 -4.69 7.03
CA LEU A 102 2.44 -3.60 7.45
C LEU A 102 3.15 -2.52 8.29
N PRO A 103 4.05 -2.84 9.25
CA PRO A 103 4.79 -1.82 9.98
C PRO A 103 5.64 -0.94 9.07
N TRP A 104 6.28 -1.55 8.06
CA TRP A 104 7.07 -0.83 7.07
C TRP A 104 6.19 0.11 6.23
N LEU A 105 5.03 -0.36 5.74
CA LEU A 105 4.08 0.50 5.03
C LEU A 105 3.59 1.67 5.88
N ALA A 106 3.26 1.42 7.15
CA ALA A 106 2.84 2.46 8.09
C ALA A 106 3.92 3.54 8.26
N GLN A 107 5.18 3.12 8.42
CA GLN A 107 6.32 4.04 8.53
C GLN A 107 6.46 4.90 7.27
N TRP A 108 6.31 4.31 6.07
CA TRP A 108 6.38 5.05 4.81
C TRP A 108 5.29 6.12 4.66
N VAL A 109 4.09 5.84 5.15
CA VAL A 109 3.01 6.83 5.17
C VAL A 109 3.02 7.69 6.44
N GLY A 110 4.04 7.58 7.30
CA GLY A 110 4.21 8.41 8.49
C GLY A 110 3.21 8.16 9.61
N LEU A 111 2.59 6.97 9.64
CA LEU A 111 1.65 6.56 10.69
C LEU A 111 2.38 5.86 11.83
N MET A 112 2.09 6.23 13.07
CA MET A 112 2.49 5.47 14.24
C MET A 112 1.65 4.20 14.33
N MET A 113 2.30 3.03 14.30
CA MET A 113 1.60 1.74 14.35
C MET A 113 1.67 1.16 15.77
N ASP A 114 0.51 0.90 16.36
CA ASP A 114 0.43 0.15 17.61
C ASP A 114 0.37 -1.35 17.30
N GLU A 115 1.37 -2.11 17.74
CA GLU A 115 1.46 -3.56 17.52
C GLU A 115 0.32 -4.32 18.20
N ARG A 116 -0.33 -3.73 19.21
CA ARG A 116 -1.49 -4.31 19.91
C ARG A 116 -2.77 -4.26 19.09
N TRP A 117 -2.81 -3.46 18.01
CA TRP A 117 -3.98 -3.41 17.17
C TRP A 117 -4.18 -4.71 16.40
N PRO A 118 -5.44 -5.17 16.25
CA PRO A 118 -5.77 -6.25 15.34
C PRO A 118 -5.29 -5.97 13.92
N GLU A 119 -4.96 -7.01 13.18
CA GLU A 119 -4.42 -6.87 11.83
C GLU A 119 -5.35 -6.08 10.91
N ASP A 120 -6.65 -6.37 10.94
CA ASP A 120 -7.66 -5.68 10.13
C ASP A 120 -7.67 -4.17 10.39
N ARG A 121 -7.51 -3.77 11.67
CA ARG A 121 -7.41 -2.35 12.03
C ARG A 121 -6.13 -1.72 11.46
N ARG A 122 -5.00 -2.40 11.57
CA ARG A 122 -3.73 -1.92 11.00
C ARG A 122 -3.83 -1.69 9.49
N ARG A 123 -4.42 -2.64 8.76
CA ARG A 123 -4.69 -2.53 7.32
C ARG A 123 -5.60 -1.36 6.99
N ALA A 124 -6.70 -1.22 7.68
CA ALA A 124 -7.68 -0.14 7.48
C ALA A 124 -7.07 1.25 7.72
N VAL A 125 -6.22 1.38 8.75
CA VAL A 125 -5.53 2.64 9.08
C VAL A 125 -4.56 3.04 7.96
N ILE A 126 -3.74 2.10 7.47
CA ILE A 126 -2.81 2.38 6.37
C ILE A 126 -3.58 2.75 5.09
N ALA A 127 -4.64 2.02 4.76
CA ALA A 127 -5.48 2.31 3.60
C ALA A 127 -6.14 3.70 3.69
N GLY A 128 -6.53 4.14 4.90
CA GLY A 128 -7.11 5.45 5.16
C GLY A 128 -6.12 6.61 5.27
N ALA A 129 -4.81 6.35 5.24
CA ALA A 129 -3.79 7.36 5.50
C ALA A 129 -3.89 8.60 4.60
N ALA A 130 -4.12 8.41 3.31
CA ALA A 130 -4.23 9.51 2.36
C ALA A 130 -5.40 10.46 2.69
N GLU A 131 -6.54 9.92 3.13
CA GLU A 131 -7.69 10.73 3.53
C GLU A 131 -7.43 11.45 4.86
N LEU A 132 -6.75 10.81 5.82
CA LEU A 132 -6.34 11.44 7.06
C LEU A 132 -5.43 12.65 6.78
N TYR A 133 -4.40 12.48 5.96
CA TYR A 133 -3.46 13.55 5.63
C TYR A 133 -4.07 14.68 4.81
N ARG A 134 -5.10 14.42 4.05
CA ARG A 134 -5.85 15.46 3.33
C ARG A 134 -6.38 16.56 4.26
N TRP A 135 -6.70 16.20 5.50
CA TRP A 135 -7.23 17.11 6.52
C TRP A 135 -6.21 17.51 7.57
N ARG A 136 -4.92 17.22 7.34
CA ARG A 136 -3.85 17.57 8.27
C ARG A 136 -3.83 19.07 8.58
N GLY A 137 -3.55 19.43 9.83
CA GLY A 137 -3.55 20.79 10.30
C GLY A 137 -4.93 21.44 10.48
N THR A 138 -6.01 20.66 10.32
CA THR A 138 -7.38 21.12 10.56
C THR A 138 -7.98 20.44 11.79
N ARG A 139 -8.98 21.08 12.41
CA ARG A 139 -9.75 20.50 13.52
C ARG A 139 -10.32 19.11 13.16
N ARG A 140 -10.83 18.98 11.92
CA ARG A 140 -11.36 17.71 11.42
C ARG A 140 -10.29 16.61 11.35
N GLY A 141 -9.12 16.95 10.83
CA GLY A 141 -8.00 16.01 10.72
C GLY A 141 -7.52 15.56 12.10
N LEU A 142 -7.22 16.50 12.99
CA LEU A 142 -6.79 16.21 14.36
C LEU A 142 -7.81 15.34 15.12
N ARG A 143 -9.12 15.64 14.99
CA ARG A 143 -10.17 14.83 15.57
C ARG A 143 -10.17 13.41 15.03
N ALA A 144 -9.99 13.24 13.71
CA ALA A 144 -9.94 11.93 13.07
C ALA A 144 -8.73 11.11 13.54
N PHE A 145 -7.54 11.72 13.62
CA PHE A 145 -6.33 11.09 14.14
C PHE A 145 -6.50 10.67 15.61
N LEU A 146 -6.92 11.56 16.48
CA LEU A 146 -7.11 11.24 17.89
C LEU A 146 -8.16 10.13 18.07
N LYS A 147 -9.29 10.20 17.36
CA LYS A 147 -10.32 9.15 17.40
C LYS A 147 -9.75 7.79 16.97
N LEU A 148 -8.88 7.76 15.98
CA LEU A 148 -8.25 6.54 15.49
C LEU A 148 -7.38 5.87 16.54
N TYR A 149 -6.58 6.65 17.29
CA TYR A 149 -5.63 6.12 18.27
C TYR A 149 -6.27 5.89 19.65
N VAL A 150 -7.12 6.80 20.09
CA VAL A 150 -7.75 6.77 21.42
C VAL A 150 -9.03 5.94 21.41
N ASP A 151 -9.65 5.72 20.23
CA ASP A 151 -10.94 5.05 20.04
C ASP A 151 -12.09 5.71 20.84
N VAL A 152 -11.95 7.01 21.08
CA VAL A 152 -12.94 7.89 21.68
C VAL A 152 -12.99 9.17 20.85
N ASP A 153 -14.18 9.74 20.72
CA ASP A 153 -14.34 10.96 19.91
C ASP A 153 -13.96 12.20 20.74
N PRO A 154 -12.82 12.87 20.45
CA PRO A 154 -12.38 14.02 21.20
C PRO A 154 -13.20 15.26 20.86
N GLU A 155 -13.44 16.11 21.84
CA GLU A 155 -13.96 17.46 21.63
C GLU A 155 -12.78 18.44 21.43
N ILE A 156 -12.76 19.12 20.28
CA ILE A 156 -11.76 20.15 20.00
C ILE A 156 -12.46 21.50 20.03
N VAL A 157 -12.07 22.33 20.99
CA VAL A 157 -12.65 23.65 21.23
C VAL A 157 -11.68 24.72 20.75
N GLU A 158 -12.12 25.50 19.79
CA GLU A 158 -11.40 26.68 19.30
C GLU A 158 -12.01 27.96 19.90
N PRO A 159 -11.22 29.00 20.13
CA PRO A 159 -11.76 30.25 20.64
C PRO A 159 -12.71 30.91 19.63
N THR A 160 -13.78 31.48 20.14
CA THR A 160 -14.74 32.21 19.29
C THR A 160 -14.14 33.54 18.81
N ALA A 161 -14.65 34.06 17.70
CA ALA A 161 -14.22 35.36 17.15
C ALA A 161 -14.28 36.49 18.20
N ARG A 162 -15.24 36.45 19.13
CA ARG A 162 -15.38 37.40 20.22
C ARG A 162 -14.24 37.29 21.24
N GLN A 163 -13.82 36.09 21.58
CA GLN A 163 -12.70 35.82 22.49
C GLN A 163 -11.38 36.27 21.86
N VAL A 164 -11.16 35.99 20.59
CA VAL A 164 -9.98 36.41 19.83
C VAL A 164 -9.95 37.95 19.70
N ALA A 165 -11.10 38.59 19.53
CA ALA A 165 -11.18 40.08 19.48
C ALA A 165 -10.84 40.71 20.84
N ALA A 166 -11.18 40.05 21.95
CA ALA A 166 -10.87 40.52 23.29
C ALA A 166 -9.39 40.25 23.67
N ASP A 167 -8.83 39.15 23.23
CA ASP A 167 -7.45 38.74 23.45
C ASP A 167 -6.87 38.08 22.21
N ARG A 168 -6.03 38.81 21.46
CA ARG A 168 -5.38 38.32 20.24
C ARG A 168 -4.43 37.14 20.49
N GLY A 169 -3.93 36.96 21.70
CA GLY A 169 -3.10 35.83 22.09
C GLY A 169 -3.84 34.48 22.03
N GLN A 170 -5.16 34.51 21.97
CA GLN A 170 -5.99 33.31 21.85
C GLN A 170 -6.21 32.83 20.40
N ALA A 171 -5.86 33.63 19.39
CA ALA A 171 -6.12 33.33 17.98
C ALA A 171 -5.53 31.99 17.51
N PHE A 172 -4.44 31.56 18.16
CA PHE A 172 -3.73 30.32 17.78
C PHE A 172 -3.73 29.27 18.88
N ARG A 173 -4.74 29.30 19.74
CA ARG A 173 -4.91 28.34 20.82
C ARG A 173 -6.14 27.48 20.60
N PHE A 174 -6.06 26.22 21.01
CA PHE A 174 -7.22 25.34 21.05
C PHE A 174 -7.13 24.39 22.27
N ALA A 175 -8.26 23.84 22.67
CA ALA A 175 -8.31 22.85 23.75
C ALA A 175 -8.79 21.52 23.19
N VAL A 176 -8.15 20.43 23.60
CA VAL A 176 -8.56 19.07 23.29
C VAL A 176 -9.09 18.43 24.57
N ARG A 177 -10.36 18.06 24.55
CA ARG A 177 -11.01 17.39 25.67
C ARG A 177 -11.36 15.97 25.30
N ILE A 178 -10.87 15.00 26.06
CA ILE A 178 -11.10 13.57 25.85
C ILE A 178 -11.86 13.04 27.08
N THR A 179 -13.08 12.57 26.87
CA THR A 179 -13.88 11.98 27.93
C THR A 179 -13.84 10.47 27.81
N LEU A 180 -13.17 9.80 28.75
CA LEU A 180 -13.02 8.35 28.77
C LEU A 180 -14.13 7.67 29.56
N PRO A 181 -14.64 6.52 29.11
CA PRO A 181 -15.52 5.67 29.92
C PRO A 181 -14.80 5.14 31.16
N ALA A 182 -15.58 4.83 32.21
CA ALA A 182 -15.02 4.25 33.42
C ALA A 182 -14.18 2.99 33.16
N GLY A 183 -13.04 2.90 33.79
CA GLY A 183 -12.11 1.77 33.64
C GLY A 183 -11.22 1.80 32.39
N ARG A 184 -11.32 2.84 31.56
CA ARG A 184 -10.47 3.03 30.40
C ARG A 184 -9.39 4.08 30.69
N SER A 185 -8.15 3.76 30.37
CA SER A 185 -7.03 4.69 30.45
C SER A 185 -6.42 4.93 29.06
N VAL A 186 -5.88 6.10 28.86
CA VAL A 186 -5.17 6.49 27.65
C VAL A 186 -3.82 7.04 28.07
N ASP A 187 -2.80 6.72 27.33
CA ASP A 187 -1.48 7.30 27.50
C ASP A 187 -1.50 8.78 27.08
N ALA A 188 -1.34 9.66 28.06
CA ALA A 188 -1.34 11.12 27.83
C ALA A 188 -0.18 11.53 26.92
N ALA A 189 0.98 10.90 27.06
CA ALA A 189 2.14 11.18 26.21
C ALA A 189 1.85 10.87 24.74
N LEU A 190 1.22 9.74 24.45
CA LEU A 190 0.79 9.41 23.09
C LEU A 190 -0.19 10.45 22.51
N VAL A 191 -1.13 10.94 23.32
CA VAL A 191 -2.08 11.97 22.89
C VAL A 191 -1.35 13.27 22.56
N GLU A 192 -0.40 13.70 23.39
CA GLU A 192 0.41 14.89 23.17
C GLU A 192 1.27 14.75 21.91
N ASP A 193 1.93 13.61 21.70
CA ASP A 193 2.74 13.32 20.52
C ASP A 193 1.90 13.41 19.24
N ILE A 194 0.68 12.87 19.24
CA ILE A 194 -0.24 12.98 18.10
C ILE A 194 -0.61 14.43 17.84
N ILE A 195 -0.92 15.20 18.88
CA ILE A 195 -1.30 16.61 18.73
C ILE A 195 -0.11 17.42 18.19
N GLU A 196 1.09 17.20 18.72
CA GLU A 196 2.30 17.88 18.25
C GLU A 196 2.60 17.58 16.78
N LEU A 197 2.39 16.34 16.34
CA LEU A 197 2.63 15.91 14.98
C LEU A 197 1.61 16.49 13.99
N GLU A 198 0.36 16.65 14.42
CA GLU A 198 -0.77 16.97 13.53
C GLU A 198 -1.23 18.44 13.63
N LYS A 199 -0.87 19.20 14.68
CA LYS A 199 -1.22 20.60 14.79
C LYS A 199 -0.40 21.48 13.86
N PRO A 200 -0.89 22.68 13.50
CA PRO A 200 -0.05 23.70 12.89
C PRO A 200 1.11 24.12 13.82
N ALA A 201 2.30 24.33 13.28
CA ALA A 201 3.51 24.61 14.06
C ALA A 201 3.38 25.78 15.03
N TRP A 202 2.59 26.80 14.67
CA TRP A 202 2.37 28.01 15.49
C TRP A 202 1.22 27.88 16.48
N ALA A 203 0.45 26.79 16.47
CA ALA A 203 -0.69 26.63 17.33
C ALA A 203 -0.27 26.08 18.71
N ALA A 204 -0.75 26.74 19.78
CA ALA A 204 -0.66 26.26 21.15
C ALA A 204 -1.93 25.50 21.55
N TYR A 205 -1.80 24.51 22.42
CA TYR A 205 -2.94 23.70 22.84
C TYR A 205 -2.92 23.42 24.34
N SER A 206 -4.05 22.98 24.84
CA SER A 206 -4.19 22.34 26.16
C SER A 206 -4.92 21.03 26.01
N VAL A 207 -4.55 20.03 26.82
CA VAL A 207 -5.22 18.72 26.85
C VAL A 207 -5.88 18.51 28.19
N GLU A 208 -7.12 18.06 28.16
CA GLU A 208 -7.91 17.69 29.33
C GLU A 208 -8.45 16.28 29.14
N ILE A 209 -8.02 15.34 29.98
CA ILE A 209 -8.49 13.95 29.96
C ILE A 209 -9.38 13.75 31.19
N ILE A 210 -10.66 13.46 30.96
CA ILE A 210 -11.68 13.31 31.99
C ILE A 210 -12.12 11.85 31.96
N THR A 211 -12.09 11.17 33.11
CA THR A 211 -12.67 9.83 33.29
C THR A 211 -14.03 9.95 33.94
N ARG A 212 -15.03 9.37 33.32
CA ARG A 212 -16.42 9.32 33.85
C ARG A 212 -16.76 7.93 34.30
#